data_7f05356dd15f14209cce48aa582a7f4d
#
_entry.id   7f05356dd15f14209cce48aa582a7f4d
#
_cell.length_a   1.000
_cell.length_b   1.000
_cell.length_c   1.000
_cell.angle_alpha   90.00
_cell.angle_beta   90.00
_cell.angle_gamma   90.00
#
_symmetry.space_group_name_H-M   'P 1'
#
loop_
_entity.id
_entity.type
_entity.pdbx_description
1 polymer ?
#
loop_
_entity_poly.entity_id
_entity_poly.type
_entity_poly.pdbx_seq_one_letter_code
_entity_poly.pdbx_strand_id
1 'polypeptide(L)'
;MKITFITSNQHKVKEAKGIFDNFGIKLEHADLGYPEIQGELVEVARYGAKHVAQRLGKPVIVEDAGIFIKALKWFPGTYSSYIQDTLENKGILKLMSDVEDRYAEFRSAVGFCTPKTEPEIFLGTVRGSIGYLEKGNNGFAYDPLFKPEGYEKTFGELSINEKNQFSHRRISLEKFATWYKDYRGD
;
A
#
# COMPACT_ATOMS: atom_id res chain seq x y z
N MET A 1 20.51 -5.39 -8.99
CA MET A 1 19.63 -6.38 -8.30
C MET A 1 18.29 -6.41 -9.01
N LYS A 2 17.50 -7.50 -8.85
CA LYS A 2 16.24 -7.71 -9.56
C LYS A 2 15.24 -8.34 -8.61
N ILE A 3 13.97 -7.86 -8.61
CA ILE A 3 12.89 -8.42 -7.80
C ILE A 3 11.59 -8.50 -8.61
N THR A 4 10.77 -9.51 -8.36
CA THR A 4 9.44 -9.64 -8.96
C THR A 4 8.36 -9.12 -8.01
N PHE A 5 7.62 -8.12 -8.45
CA PHE A 5 6.47 -7.58 -7.73
C PHE A 5 5.18 -8.21 -8.24
N ILE A 6 4.43 -8.81 -7.34
CA ILE A 6 3.17 -9.49 -7.67
C ILE A 6 2.01 -8.59 -7.27
N THR A 7 1.29 -8.12 -8.26
CA THR A 7 0.10 -7.28 -8.10
C THR A 7 -0.66 -7.19 -9.42
N SER A 8 -1.98 -7.08 -9.38
CA SER A 8 -2.83 -6.70 -10.53
C SER A 8 -2.92 -5.19 -10.72
N ASN A 9 -2.54 -4.40 -9.70
CA ASN A 9 -2.74 -2.96 -9.67
C ASN A 9 -1.59 -2.20 -10.35
N GLN A 10 -1.86 -1.66 -11.54
CA GLN A 10 -0.89 -0.90 -12.35
C GLN A 10 -0.43 0.41 -11.69
N HIS A 11 -1.26 1.04 -10.85
CA HIS A 11 -0.85 2.21 -10.08
C HIS A 11 0.25 1.86 -9.06
N LYS A 12 0.12 0.71 -8.38
CA LYS A 12 1.16 0.20 -7.47
C LYS A 12 2.47 -0.07 -8.22
N VAL A 13 2.40 -0.67 -9.41
CA VAL A 13 3.58 -0.95 -10.26
C VAL A 13 4.30 0.34 -10.63
N LYS A 14 3.55 1.36 -11.07
CA LYS A 14 4.12 2.66 -11.48
C LYS A 14 4.81 3.37 -10.32
N GLU A 15 4.17 3.40 -9.14
CA GLU A 15 4.75 4.00 -7.94
C GLU A 15 6.02 3.23 -7.50
N ALA A 16 5.95 1.89 -7.45
CA ALA A 16 7.09 1.05 -7.06
C ALA A 16 8.28 1.19 -8.00
N LYS A 17 8.05 1.27 -9.32
CA LYS A 17 9.12 1.45 -10.31
C LYS A 17 9.88 2.75 -10.07
N GLY A 18 9.18 3.86 -9.88
CA GLY A 18 9.82 5.15 -9.61
C GLY A 18 10.64 5.16 -8.32
N ILE A 19 10.23 4.38 -7.31
CA ILE A 19 10.97 4.23 -6.06
C ILE A 19 12.23 3.36 -6.28
N PHE A 20 12.08 2.18 -6.87
CA PHE A 20 13.17 1.21 -7.03
C PHE A 20 14.26 1.65 -8.01
N ASP A 21 13.92 2.50 -9.00
CA ASP A 21 14.91 3.10 -9.90
C ASP A 21 15.98 3.89 -9.12
N ASN A 22 15.59 4.58 -8.01
CA ASN A 22 16.52 5.29 -7.14
C ASN A 22 17.46 4.37 -6.34
N PHE A 23 17.11 3.10 -6.21
CA PHE A 23 17.90 2.08 -5.50
C PHE A 23 18.70 1.16 -6.44
N GLY A 24 18.58 1.35 -7.76
CA GLY A 24 19.21 0.47 -8.75
C GLY A 24 18.64 -0.96 -8.75
N ILE A 25 17.38 -1.11 -8.32
CA ILE A 25 16.68 -2.40 -8.29
C ILE A 25 15.77 -2.49 -9.52
N LYS A 26 16.05 -3.47 -10.39
CA LYS A 26 15.18 -3.75 -11.53
C LYS A 26 13.89 -4.41 -11.06
N LEU A 27 12.76 -3.75 -11.28
CA LEU A 27 11.46 -4.29 -10.99
C LEU A 27 10.97 -5.15 -12.17
N GLU A 28 10.63 -6.40 -11.90
CA GLU A 28 9.76 -7.22 -12.75
C GLU A 28 8.35 -7.22 -12.18
N HIS A 29 7.37 -7.26 -13.02
CA HIS A 29 5.96 -7.32 -12.64
C HIS A 29 5.33 -8.60 -13.14
N ALA A 30 4.49 -9.23 -12.30
CA ALA A 30 3.62 -10.32 -12.71
C ALA A 30 2.24 -10.15 -12.05
N ASP A 31 1.21 -10.31 -12.86
CA ASP A 31 -0.17 -10.34 -12.41
C ASP A 31 -0.56 -11.79 -12.10
N LEU A 32 -0.35 -12.16 -10.84
CA LEU A 32 -0.69 -13.48 -10.32
C LEU A 32 -1.57 -13.28 -9.10
N GLY A 33 -2.84 -13.65 -9.23
CA GLY A 33 -3.73 -13.69 -8.09
C GLY A 33 -3.26 -14.70 -7.03
N TYR A 34 -3.48 -14.37 -5.77
CA TYR A 34 -3.37 -15.29 -4.64
C TYR A 34 -4.62 -15.12 -3.75
N PRO A 35 -5.00 -16.14 -2.97
CA PRO A 35 -6.14 -16.01 -2.07
C PRO A 35 -5.89 -14.88 -1.07
N GLU A 36 -6.79 -13.90 -1.04
CA GLU A 36 -6.77 -12.85 -0.01
C GLU A 36 -7.40 -13.41 1.26
N ILE A 37 -6.58 -13.55 2.29
CA ILE A 37 -7.06 -13.97 3.61
C ILE A 37 -7.68 -12.78 4.34
N GLN A 38 -8.61 -13.06 5.24
CA GLN A 38 -9.08 -12.08 6.21
C GLN A 38 -8.09 -12.02 7.37
N GLY A 39 -7.59 -10.83 7.68
CA GLY A 39 -6.60 -10.66 8.74
C GLY A 39 -6.05 -9.25 8.81
N GLU A 40 -5.09 -9.06 9.69
CA GLU A 40 -4.33 -7.83 9.79
C GLU A 40 -3.42 -7.64 8.55
N LEU A 41 -3.11 -6.38 8.24
CA LEU A 41 -2.32 -6.01 7.06
C LEU A 41 -1.00 -6.80 6.94
N VAL A 42 -0.33 -7.02 8.07
CA VAL A 42 0.91 -7.81 8.14
C VAL A 42 0.67 -9.28 7.78
N GLU A 43 -0.43 -9.85 8.25
CA GLU A 43 -0.77 -11.26 8.00
C GLU A 43 -1.10 -11.49 6.54
N VAL A 44 -1.87 -10.57 5.93
CA VAL A 44 -2.22 -10.61 4.50
C VAL A 44 -0.96 -10.55 3.64
N ALA A 45 -0.06 -9.59 3.90
CA ALA A 45 1.19 -9.46 3.16
C ALA A 45 2.12 -10.68 3.37
N ARG A 46 2.19 -11.20 4.59
CA ARG A 46 2.97 -12.40 4.92
C ARG A 46 2.48 -13.63 4.17
N TYR A 47 1.18 -13.88 4.23
CA TYR A 47 0.55 -15.00 3.55
C TYR A 47 0.76 -14.91 2.04
N GLY A 48 0.46 -13.75 1.44
CA GLY A 48 0.60 -13.52 0.00
C GLY A 48 2.03 -13.75 -0.48
N ALA A 49 3.03 -13.18 0.21
CA ALA A 49 4.44 -13.35 -0.14
C ALA A 49 4.87 -14.81 -0.10
N LYS A 50 4.54 -15.54 0.97
CA LYS A 50 4.88 -16.97 1.11
C LYS A 50 4.21 -17.82 0.04
N HIS A 51 2.91 -17.63 -0.16
CA HIS A 51 2.14 -18.38 -1.15
C HIS A 51 2.70 -18.22 -2.56
N VAL A 52 2.98 -16.98 -2.98
CA VAL A 52 3.44 -16.71 -4.34
C VAL A 52 4.90 -17.10 -4.54
N ALA A 53 5.78 -16.91 -3.54
CA ALA A 53 7.19 -17.36 -3.62
C ALA A 53 7.28 -18.86 -3.83
N GLN A 54 6.49 -19.65 -3.10
CA GLN A 54 6.43 -21.11 -3.26
C GLN A 54 5.89 -21.52 -4.63
N ARG A 55 4.82 -20.86 -5.10
CA ARG A 55 4.19 -21.13 -6.40
C ARG A 55 5.12 -20.83 -7.58
N LEU A 56 5.89 -19.74 -7.51
CA LEU A 56 6.78 -19.29 -8.58
C LEU A 56 8.19 -19.89 -8.49
N GLY A 57 8.57 -20.46 -7.36
CA GLY A 57 9.92 -21.00 -7.15
C GLY A 57 11.03 -19.93 -7.18
N LYS A 58 10.72 -18.65 -6.90
CA LYS A 58 11.68 -17.53 -6.93
C LYS A 58 11.36 -16.44 -5.90
N PRO A 59 12.34 -15.56 -5.59
CA PRO A 59 12.09 -14.41 -4.71
C PRO A 59 11.04 -13.47 -5.29
N VAL A 60 10.10 -13.03 -4.44
CA VAL A 60 9.03 -12.11 -4.80
C VAL A 60 8.78 -11.08 -3.71
N ILE A 61 8.14 -10.00 -4.10
CA ILE A 61 7.43 -9.11 -3.17
C ILE A 61 5.94 -9.05 -3.53
N VAL A 62 5.12 -8.91 -2.49
CA VAL A 62 3.72 -8.47 -2.57
C VAL A 62 3.59 -7.17 -1.79
N GLU A 63 2.55 -6.40 -2.05
CA GLU A 63 2.24 -5.23 -1.23
C GLU A 63 0.73 -5.15 -1.03
N ASP A 64 0.33 -5.11 0.24
CA ASP A 64 -1.03 -4.81 0.62
C ASP A 64 -1.10 -3.44 1.32
N ALA A 65 -2.19 -2.70 1.08
CA ALA A 65 -2.35 -1.37 1.62
C ALA A 65 -3.82 -1.05 1.84
N GLY A 66 -4.07 -0.19 2.83
CA GLY A 66 -5.41 0.26 3.12
C GLY A 66 -5.44 1.60 3.82
N ILE A 67 -6.65 2.18 3.84
CA ILE A 67 -6.98 3.32 4.69
C ILE A 67 -7.62 2.84 5.97
N PHE A 68 -7.17 3.38 7.08
CA PHE A 68 -7.58 2.99 8.43
C PHE A 68 -8.17 4.23 9.12
N ILE A 69 -9.48 4.27 9.33
CA ILE A 69 -10.21 5.42 9.89
C ILE A 69 -10.55 5.14 11.35
N LYS A 70 -9.97 5.91 12.25
CA LYS A 70 -10.06 5.67 13.69
C LYS A 70 -11.50 5.66 14.21
N ALA A 71 -12.30 6.64 13.82
CA ALA A 71 -13.70 6.74 14.26
C ALA A 71 -14.57 5.58 13.77
N LEU A 72 -14.19 4.92 12.69
CA LEU A 72 -14.83 3.72 12.16
C LEU A 72 -14.18 2.41 12.68
N LYS A 73 -13.47 2.46 13.81
CA LYS A 73 -12.74 1.33 14.39
C LYS A 73 -11.73 0.71 13.41
N TRP A 74 -11.02 1.57 12.70
CA TRP A 74 -10.01 1.25 11.69
C TRP A 74 -10.55 0.63 10.38
N PHE A 75 -11.90 0.63 10.21
CA PHE A 75 -12.51 0.29 8.92
C PHE A 75 -12.17 1.37 7.86
N PRO A 76 -12.01 1.04 6.57
CA PRO A 76 -12.09 -0.28 5.94
C PRO A 76 -10.85 -1.17 6.15
N GLY A 77 -9.68 -0.62 6.50
CA GLY A 77 -8.49 -1.42 6.78
C GLY A 77 -8.04 -2.26 5.58
N THR A 78 -7.83 -3.53 5.79
CA THR A 78 -7.42 -4.50 4.73
C THR A 78 -8.51 -4.72 3.66
N TYR A 79 -9.76 -4.34 3.95
CA TYR A 79 -10.86 -4.41 2.98
C TYR A 79 -10.96 -3.16 2.08
N SER A 80 -9.95 -2.29 2.07
CA SER A 80 -10.00 -1.01 1.34
C SER A 80 -10.34 -1.15 -0.13
N SER A 81 -9.81 -2.15 -0.84
CA SER A 81 -10.13 -2.38 -2.25
C SER A 81 -11.59 -2.77 -2.43
N TYR A 82 -12.08 -3.74 -1.67
CA TYR A 82 -13.47 -4.20 -1.73
C TYR A 82 -14.46 -3.07 -1.41
N ILE A 83 -14.16 -2.26 -0.39
CA ILE A 83 -15.03 -1.14 -0.01
C ILE A 83 -14.99 -0.03 -1.05
N GLN A 84 -13.84 0.20 -1.70
CA GLN A 84 -13.74 1.15 -2.81
C GLN A 84 -14.63 0.72 -3.98
N ASP A 85 -14.64 -0.57 -4.30
CA ASP A 85 -15.42 -1.12 -5.42
C ASP A 85 -16.93 -1.16 -5.14
N THR A 86 -17.35 -1.19 -3.86
CA THR A 86 -18.75 -1.35 -3.46
C THR A 86 -19.42 -0.10 -2.94
N LEU A 87 -18.72 0.67 -2.09
CA LEU A 87 -19.26 1.89 -1.45
C LEU A 87 -18.65 3.17 -2.01
N GLU A 88 -17.49 3.09 -2.65
CA GLU A 88 -16.74 4.23 -3.16
C GLU A 88 -16.42 5.29 -2.07
N ASN A 89 -15.82 6.39 -2.47
CA ASN A 89 -15.55 7.52 -1.58
C ASN A 89 -16.82 8.13 -0.99
N LYS A 90 -17.90 8.12 -1.74
CA LYS A 90 -19.21 8.63 -1.28
C LYS A 90 -19.75 7.86 -0.09
N GLY A 91 -19.56 6.54 -0.06
CA GLY A 91 -19.95 5.71 1.08
C GLY A 91 -19.14 6.04 2.34
N ILE A 92 -17.83 6.23 2.21
CA ILE A 92 -16.97 6.66 3.33
C ILE A 92 -17.39 8.04 3.84
N LEU A 93 -17.64 9.01 2.95
CA LEU A 93 -18.09 10.33 3.34
C LEU A 93 -19.44 10.30 4.09
N LYS A 94 -20.36 9.43 3.65
CA LYS A 94 -21.64 9.21 4.33
C LYS A 94 -21.47 8.62 5.72
N LEU A 95 -20.59 7.62 5.89
CA LEU A 95 -20.27 7.04 7.20
C LEU A 95 -19.62 8.06 8.15
N MET A 96 -18.98 9.08 7.59
CA MET A 96 -18.27 10.12 8.32
C MET A 96 -19.05 11.43 8.44
N SER A 97 -20.35 11.50 8.05
CA SER A 97 -21.11 12.76 7.97
C SER A 97 -21.20 13.50 9.29
N ASP A 98 -21.43 12.81 10.40
CA ASP A 98 -21.60 13.38 11.73
C ASP A 98 -20.43 13.09 12.68
N VAL A 99 -19.26 12.75 12.09
CA VAL A 99 -18.06 12.37 12.84
C VAL A 99 -17.08 13.53 12.90
N GLU A 100 -16.74 13.97 14.13
CA GLU A 100 -15.76 15.04 14.37
C GLU A 100 -14.32 14.53 14.31
N ASP A 101 -14.03 13.35 14.93
CA ASP A 101 -12.71 12.71 14.86
C ASP A 101 -12.50 12.10 13.48
N ARG A 102 -11.83 12.85 12.62
CA ARG A 102 -11.56 12.45 11.25
C ARG A 102 -10.19 11.80 11.04
N TYR A 103 -9.49 11.48 12.14
CA TYR A 103 -8.17 10.87 12.08
C TYR A 103 -8.17 9.56 11.29
N ALA A 104 -7.23 9.46 10.40
CA ALA A 104 -7.03 8.27 9.57
C ALA A 104 -5.54 8.04 9.27
N GLU A 105 -5.22 6.81 8.88
CA GLU A 105 -3.89 6.45 8.42
C GLU A 105 -3.98 5.70 7.09
N PHE A 106 -3.10 6.02 6.16
CA PHE A 106 -2.74 5.08 5.11
C PHE A 106 -1.62 4.18 5.60
N ARG A 107 -1.80 2.87 5.48
CA ARG A 107 -0.79 1.88 5.83
C ARG A 107 -0.50 0.98 4.64
N SER A 108 0.76 0.57 4.50
CA SER A 108 1.23 -0.38 3.50
C SER A 108 2.14 -1.40 4.16
N ALA A 109 2.00 -2.66 3.77
CA ALA A 109 2.87 -3.75 4.17
C ALA A 109 3.45 -4.41 2.91
N VAL A 110 4.77 -4.33 2.75
CA VAL A 110 5.51 -5.08 1.73
C VAL A 110 5.98 -6.38 2.36
N GLY A 111 5.57 -7.50 1.79
CA GLY A 111 6.05 -8.83 2.15
C GLY A 111 7.07 -9.31 1.11
N PHE A 112 8.28 -9.65 1.55
CA PHE A 112 9.28 -10.34 0.74
C PHE A 112 9.39 -11.79 1.17
N CYS A 113 9.48 -12.70 0.21
CA CYS A 113 9.70 -14.12 0.49
C CYS A 113 10.51 -14.78 -0.61
N THR A 114 11.34 -15.75 -0.23
CA THR A 114 11.91 -16.75 -1.14
C THR A 114 11.16 -18.09 -0.95
N PRO A 115 11.30 -19.06 -1.86
CA PRO A 115 10.62 -20.36 -1.71
C PRO A 115 10.97 -21.13 -0.44
N LYS A 116 12.10 -20.81 0.20
CA LYS A 116 12.68 -21.57 1.31
C LYS A 116 12.68 -20.83 2.65
N THR A 117 12.32 -19.54 2.68
CA THR A 117 12.40 -18.70 3.87
C THR A 117 11.02 -18.34 4.41
N GLU A 118 10.97 -17.83 5.64
CA GLU A 118 9.81 -17.12 6.16
C GLU A 118 9.79 -15.69 5.57
N PRO A 119 8.60 -15.11 5.38
CA PRO A 119 8.49 -13.78 4.83
C PRO A 119 9.00 -12.67 5.76
N GLU A 120 9.78 -11.74 5.19
CA GLU A 120 10.13 -10.47 5.82
C GLU A 120 9.08 -9.40 5.49
N ILE A 121 8.70 -8.58 6.48
CA ILE A 121 7.64 -7.58 6.35
C ILE A 121 8.16 -6.18 6.60
N PHE A 122 7.84 -5.25 5.71
CA PHE A 122 8.24 -3.85 5.76
C PHE A 122 7.00 -2.95 5.79
N LEU A 123 6.82 -2.22 6.88
CA LEU A 123 5.64 -1.38 7.10
C LEU A 123 5.92 0.09 6.77
N GLY A 124 4.94 0.71 6.13
CA GLY A 124 4.89 2.16 5.91
C GLY A 124 3.54 2.71 6.35
N THR A 125 3.57 3.83 7.06
CA THR A 125 2.36 4.50 7.56
C THR A 125 2.47 6.00 7.34
N VAL A 126 1.39 6.60 6.86
CA VAL A 126 1.21 8.05 6.82
C VAL A 126 -0.05 8.39 7.60
N ARG A 127 0.11 9.29 8.59
CA ARG A 127 -0.99 9.82 9.39
C ARG A 127 -1.65 10.97 8.68
N GLY A 128 -2.94 11.18 8.95
CA GLY A 128 -3.69 12.26 8.35
C GLY A 128 -5.15 12.27 8.79
N SER A 129 -6.00 12.79 7.94
CA SER A 129 -7.44 12.89 8.20
C SER A 129 -8.26 12.69 6.93
N ILE A 130 -9.51 12.27 7.10
CA ILE A 130 -10.52 12.22 6.03
C ILE A 130 -11.11 13.61 5.83
N GLY A 131 -11.08 14.13 4.61
CA GLY A 131 -11.74 15.37 4.22
C GLY A 131 -13.27 15.28 4.32
N TYR A 132 -13.93 16.44 4.25
CA TYR A 132 -15.40 16.49 4.19
C TYR A 132 -15.95 16.30 2.78
N LEU A 133 -15.11 16.38 1.78
CA LEU A 133 -15.43 16.16 0.37
C LEU A 133 -14.19 15.66 -0.38
N GLU A 134 -14.41 15.11 -1.55
CA GLU A 134 -13.33 14.71 -2.46
C GLU A 134 -12.65 15.95 -3.04
N LYS A 135 -11.30 15.94 -3.06
CA LYS A 135 -10.47 16.98 -3.67
C LYS A 135 -9.35 16.38 -4.49
N GLY A 136 -9.17 16.95 -5.69
CA GLY A 136 -8.16 16.51 -6.64
C GLY A 136 -8.57 15.27 -7.44
N ASN A 137 -7.85 15.05 -8.55
CA ASN A 137 -8.13 13.97 -9.49
C ASN A 137 -6.89 13.10 -9.74
N ASN A 138 -5.81 13.32 -9.00
CA ASN A 138 -4.60 12.51 -9.09
C ASN A 138 -4.71 11.29 -8.17
N GLY A 139 -3.84 10.31 -8.44
CA GLY A 139 -3.80 9.10 -7.63
C GLY A 139 -4.94 8.13 -7.94
N PHE A 140 -5.40 7.42 -6.93
CA PHE A 140 -6.48 6.43 -7.03
C PHE A 140 -7.14 6.16 -5.68
N ALA A 141 -8.28 5.49 -5.69
CA ALA A 141 -9.04 5.08 -4.51
C ALA A 141 -9.34 6.26 -3.56
N TYR A 142 -8.86 6.20 -2.33
CA TYR A 142 -9.14 7.18 -1.27
C TYR A 142 -8.23 8.40 -1.31
N ASP A 143 -7.34 8.54 -2.29
CA ASP A 143 -6.44 9.69 -2.40
C ASP A 143 -7.17 11.05 -2.37
N PRO A 144 -8.34 11.22 -3.02
CA PRO A 144 -9.12 12.46 -2.95
C PRO A 144 -9.70 12.78 -1.57
N LEU A 145 -9.80 11.79 -0.68
CA LEU A 145 -10.32 11.98 0.68
C LEU A 145 -9.25 12.23 1.72
N PHE A 146 -8.04 11.72 1.51
CA PHE A 146 -7.02 11.68 2.54
C PHE A 146 -6.11 12.91 2.49
N LYS A 147 -6.12 13.69 3.58
CA LYS A 147 -5.23 14.83 3.82
C LYS A 147 -4.12 14.39 4.78
N PRO A 148 -2.86 14.29 4.33
CA PRO A 148 -1.73 13.94 5.19
C PRO A 148 -1.50 14.97 6.29
N GLU A 149 -1.03 14.54 7.44
CA GLU A 149 -0.66 15.43 8.55
C GLU A 149 0.43 16.41 8.11
N GLY A 150 0.25 17.69 8.44
CA GLY A 150 1.18 18.76 8.03
C GLY A 150 0.98 19.28 6.60
N TYR A 151 0.01 18.76 5.85
CA TYR A 151 -0.31 19.23 4.49
C TYR A 151 -1.73 19.80 4.42
N GLU A 152 -1.91 20.82 3.58
CA GLU A 152 -3.24 21.40 3.32
C GLU A 152 -3.97 20.68 2.17
N LYS A 153 -3.23 20.00 1.31
CA LYS A 153 -3.73 19.26 0.14
C LYS A 153 -4.00 17.80 0.48
N THR A 154 -5.00 17.22 -0.18
CA THR A 154 -5.22 15.78 -0.18
C THR A 154 -4.17 15.08 -1.07
N PHE A 155 -4.03 13.76 -0.95
CA PHE A 155 -3.23 12.99 -1.91
C PHE A 155 -3.75 13.12 -3.34
N GLY A 156 -5.06 13.31 -3.53
CA GLY A 156 -5.67 13.55 -4.84
C GLY A 156 -5.32 14.90 -5.47
N GLU A 157 -4.90 15.87 -4.67
CA GLU A 157 -4.43 17.19 -5.15
C GLU A 157 -2.92 17.24 -5.40
N LEU A 158 -2.17 16.23 -4.95
CA LEU A 158 -0.73 16.10 -5.17
C LEU A 158 -0.43 15.38 -6.48
N SER A 159 0.63 15.77 -7.16
CA SER A 159 1.18 14.97 -8.23
C SER A 159 1.74 13.65 -7.70
N ILE A 160 1.89 12.64 -8.57
CA ILE A 160 2.50 11.36 -8.21
C ILE A 160 3.91 11.53 -7.63
N ASN A 161 4.68 12.49 -8.14
CA ASN A 161 6.03 12.76 -7.66
C ASN A 161 6.04 13.37 -6.26
N GLU A 162 5.11 14.31 -5.97
CA GLU A 162 4.96 14.88 -4.63
C GLU A 162 4.50 13.82 -3.62
N LYS A 163 3.47 13.04 -3.95
CA LYS A 163 2.97 11.93 -3.13
C LYS A 163 4.08 10.91 -2.86
N ASN A 164 4.87 10.57 -3.88
CA ASN A 164 5.97 9.62 -3.77
C ASN A 164 7.15 10.12 -2.93
N GLN A 165 7.14 11.35 -2.42
CA GLN A 165 8.17 11.80 -1.46
C GLN A 165 7.93 11.29 -0.05
N PHE A 166 6.69 10.96 0.33
CA PHE A 166 6.35 10.62 1.72
C PHE A 166 5.18 9.64 1.87
N SER A 167 4.69 9.01 0.78
CA SER A 167 3.54 8.10 0.87
C SER A 167 3.85 6.84 1.70
N HIS A 168 2.79 6.23 2.24
CA HIS A 168 2.86 4.97 2.97
C HIS A 168 3.57 3.86 2.16
N ARG A 169 3.27 3.78 0.85
CA ARG A 169 3.91 2.82 -0.06
C ARG A 169 5.38 3.12 -0.27
N ARG A 170 5.74 4.42 -0.43
CA ARG A 170 7.15 4.79 -0.48
C ARG A 170 7.91 4.30 0.75
N ILE A 171 7.39 4.58 1.94
CA ILE A 171 8.04 4.22 3.19
C ILE A 171 8.29 2.71 3.29
N SER A 172 7.29 1.88 2.96
CA SER A 172 7.43 0.42 3.01
C SER A 172 8.39 -0.12 1.95
N LEU A 173 8.31 0.38 0.72
CA LEU A 173 9.17 -0.03 -0.39
C LEU A 173 10.63 0.42 -0.21
N GLU A 174 10.88 1.61 0.36
CA GLU A 174 12.23 2.07 0.68
C GLU A 174 12.88 1.26 1.80
N LYS A 175 12.11 0.90 2.83
CA LYS A 175 12.59 -0.01 3.87
C LYS A 175 12.99 -1.36 3.29
N PHE A 176 12.15 -1.93 2.43
CA PHE A 176 12.49 -3.15 1.70
C PHE A 176 13.73 -2.95 0.83
N ALA A 177 13.77 -1.90 0.00
CA ALA A 177 14.88 -1.67 -0.93
C ALA A 177 16.22 -1.47 -0.22
N THR A 178 16.21 -0.79 0.92
CA THR A 178 17.41 -0.60 1.76
C THR A 178 17.89 -1.94 2.31
N TRP A 179 17.00 -2.72 2.90
CA TRP A 179 17.31 -4.05 3.41
C TRP A 179 17.77 -5.00 2.28
N TYR A 180 17.10 -4.97 1.14
CA TYR A 180 17.38 -5.86 0.00
C TYR A 180 18.77 -5.65 -0.62
N LYS A 181 19.34 -4.44 -0.53
CA LYS A 181 20.72 -4.17 -0.97
C LYS A 181 21.75 -5.01 -0.22
N ASP A 182 21.51 -5.29 1.05
CA ASP A 182 22.41 -6.07 1.91
C ASP A 182 22.07 -7.56 1.93
N TYR A 183 20.90 -7.92 1.38
CA TYR A 183 20.45 -9.30 1.30
C TYR A 183 21.33 -10.11 0.32
N ARG A 184 21.93 -11.21 0.79
CA ARG A 184 22.86 -12.05 -0.02
C ARG A 184 22.20 -13.28 -0.64
N GLY A 185 20.94 -13.55 -0.27
CA GLY A 185 20.28 -14.81 -0.63
C GLY A 185 20.84 -15.98 0.17
N ASP A 186 20.00 -16.96 0.41
CA ASP A 186 20.38 -18.30 0.89
C ASP A 186 20.56 -19.25 -0.30
#